data_80d01c7c5b01635efd6c6b5f1f3af543
#
_entry.id   80d01c7c5b01635efd6c6b5f1f3af543
#
_cell.length_a   1.000
_cell.length_b   1.000
_cell.length_c   1.000
_cell.angle_alpha   90.00
_cell.angle_beta   90.00
_cell.angle_gamma   90.00
#
_symmetry.space_group_name_H-M   'P 1'
#
loop_
_entity.id
_entity.type
_entity.pdbx_description
1 polymer ?
#
loop_
_entity_poly.entity_id
_entity_poly.type
_entity_poly.pdbx_seq_one_letter_code
_entity_poly.pdbx_strand_id
1 'polypeptide(L)'
;MARPHLAPLHAPRPLAAPAHLPPQRRLRIGLIGGLHRSEGTFVRAAAQAGYELEFHAGDMIGRRAQGLESMIPRVDLLFIVTDVNSHNAVMVSRRIATEHGIRYVLLRRCNPTRLIELVHEMTATPAARAA
;
A
#
# COMPACT_ATOMS: atom_id res chain seq x y z
N MET A 1 8.52 1.96 33.27
CA MET A 1 8.51 1.51 32.58
C MET A 1 8.44 1.71 32.33
N ALA A 2 8.47 2.03 32.40
CA ALA A 2 8.45 1.65 31.61
C ALA A 2 8.72 1.93 31.46
N ARG A 3 8.87 2.13 31.55
CA ARG A 3 9.23 1.79 30.97
C ARG A 3 9.32 2.05 30.66
N PRO A 4 9.56 2.51 30.93
CA PRO A 4 9.75 2.19 30.37
C PRO A 4 10.10 2.34 30.11
N HIS A 5 10.23 2.59 29.97
CA HIS A 5 10.55 2.09 29.29
C HIS A 5 11.10 2.13 29.04
N LEU A 6 11.49 2.34 29.16
CA LEU A 6 11.96 1.94 28.62
C LEU A 6 12.60 1.70 28.38
N ALA A 7 13.10 1.73 28.47
CA ALA A 7 13.42 1.23 27.84
C ALA A 7 14.05 1.14 27.64
N PRO A 8 14.49 1.15 27.32
CA PRO A 8 14.89 0.98 26.76
C PRO A 8 15.38 1.13 26.40
N LEU A 9 15.75 1.20 26.09
CA LEU A 9 15.93 1.31 25.30
C LEU A 9 16.56 0.99 24.87
N HIS A 10 16.93 0.57 24.40
CA HIS A 10 17.21 0.16 23.66
C HIS A 10 17.52 -0.34 22.92
N ALA A 11 17.76 -0.64 22.88
CA ALA A 11 17.84 -1.19 22.09
C ALA A 11 17.79 -1.48 21.27
N PRO A 12 17.93 -1.71 20.58
CA PRO A 12 17.65 -1.79 19.46
C PRO A 12 16.92 -2.21 19.00
N ARG A 13 16.61 -2.13 18.91
CA ARG A 13 15.77 -2.63 18.43
C ARG A 13 15.76 -2.56 17.19
N PRO A 14 15.87 -2.80 16.57
CA PRO A 14 15.67 -2.65 15.35
C PRO A 14 14.70 -2.69 14.91
N LEU A 15 14.46 -2.74 14.93
CA LEU A 15 13.71 -2.93 14.39
C LEU A 15 13.16 -2.67 14.10
N ALA A 16 13.86 -3.11 14.70
CA ALA A 16 12.88 -3.05 14.18
C ALA A 16 12.38 -1.95 13.80
N ALA A 17 12.89 -1.47 13.05
CA ALA A 17 12.17 -0.41 12.54
C ALA A 17 10.72 -0.48 12.94
N PRO A 18 10.12 -1.62 12.70
CA PRO A 18 8.74 -1.71 13.16
C PRO A 18 8.59 -1.46 14.62
N ALA A 19 9.64 -1.72 15.36
CA ALA A 19 9.55 -1.61 16.80
C ALA A 19 9.28 -0.20 17.29
N HIS A 20 9.74 0.82 16.57
CA HIS A 20 9.49 2.18 17.02
C HIS A 20 8.43 2.90 16.21
N LEU A 21 7.78 2.21 15.31
CA LEU A 21 6.56 2.73 14.70
C LEU A 21 5.43 2.62 15.70
N PRO A 22 4.49 3.55 15.69
CA PRO A 22 3.32 3.41 16.55
C PRO A 22 2.66 2.07 16.28
N PRO A 23 2.26 1.33 17.32
CA PRO A 23 1.65 0.02 17.12
C PRO A 23 0.44 0.05 16.19
N GLN A 24 -0.27 1.17 16.18
CA GLN A 24 -1.45 1.32 15.36
C GLN A 24 -1.12 1.66 13.91
N ARG A 25 0.13 2.01 13.62
CA ARG A 25 0.48 2.36 12.26
C ARG A 25 0.79 1.12 11.46
N ARG A 26 -0.06 0.85 10.51
CA ARG A 26 0.11 -0.27 9.60
C ARG A 26 0.57 0.24 8.25
N LEU A 27 1.23 -0.64 7.51
CA LEU A 27 1.59 -0.31 6.13
C LEU A 27 0.30 -0.08 5.34
N ARG A 28 0.25 1.02 4.62
CA ARG A 28 -0.91 1.38 3.82
C ARG A 28 -0.64 1.05 2.37
N ILE A 29 -1.54 0.30 1.78
CA ILE A 29 -1.45 -0.17 0.40
C ILE A 29 -2.56 0.49 -0.39
N GLY A 30 -2.22 1.04 -1.54
CA GLY A 30 -3.22 1.53 -2.48
C GLY A 30 -3.36 0.53 -3.62
N LEU A 31 -4.60 0.25 -4.02
CA LEU A 31 -4.87 -0.60 -5.16
C LEU A 31 -5.80 0.15 -6.10
N ILE A 32 -5.35 0.39 -7.31
CA ILE A 32 -6.11 1.13 -8.30
C ILE A 32 -6.39 0.23 -9.49
N GLY A 33 -7.67 0.11 -9.83
CA GLY A 33 -8.14 -0.78 -10.87
C GLY A 33 -8.73 -2.04 -10.29
N GLY A 34 -9.63 -2.67 -11.05
CA GLY A 34 -10.34 -3.85 -10.62
C GLY A 34 -11.83 -3.57 -10.49
N LEU A 35 -12.56 -4.56 -10.05
CA LEU A 35 -14.01 -4.47 -9.95
C LEU A 35 -14.41 -3.98 -8.57
N HIS A 36 -15.38 -3.08 -8.51
CA HIS A 36 -15.89 -2.57 -7.24
C HIS A 36 -16.31 -3.69 -6.29
N ARG A 37 -16.90 -4.74 -6.82
CA ARG A 37 -17.38 -5.85 -6.00
C ARG A 37 -16.24 -6.62 -5.33
N SER A 38 -15.02 -6.43 -5.79
CA SER A 38 -13.86 -7.10 -5.21
C SER A 38 -13.22 -6.31 -4.08
N GLU A 39 -13.64 -5.07 -3.88
CA GLU A 39 -13.01 -4.20 -2.89
C GLU A 39 -12.99 -4.84 -1.50
N GLY A 40 -14.12 -5.34 -1.03
CA GLY A 40 -14.18 -5.92 0.32
C GLY A 40 -13.24 -7.10 0.48
N THR A 41 -13.10 -7.92 -0.55
CA THR A 41 -12.21 -9.07 -0.49
C THR A 41 -10.75 -8.64 -0.34
N PHE A 42 -10.34 -7.65 -1.10
CA PHE A 42 -8.98 -7.12 -1.00
C PHE A 42 -8.73 -6.47 0.36
N VAL A 43 -9.69 -5.67 0.82
CA VAL A 43 -9.54 -4.97 2.10
C VAL A 43 -9.40 -5.98 3.25
N ARG A 44 -10.23 -7.02 3.24
CA ARG A 44 -10.17 -8.05 4.29
C ARG A 44 -8.87 -8.83 4.24
N ALA A 45 -8.41 -9.21 3.04
CA ALA A 45 -7.16 -9.94 2.92
C ALA A 45 -6.00 -9.13 3.45
N ALA A 46 -5.97 -7.83 3.14
CA ALA A 46 -4.92 -6.96 3.64
C ALA A 46 -4.98 -6.86 5.17
N ALA A 47 -6.17 -6.67 5.72
CA ALA A 47 -6.34 -6.54 7.17
C ALA A 47 -5.88 -7.80 7.88
N GLN A 48 -6.19 -8.97 7.34
CA GLN A 48 -5.76 -10.24 7.93
C GLN A 48 -4.25 -10.39 7.93
N ALA A 49 -3.59 -9.78 6.97
CA ALA A 49 -2.14 -9.81 6.88
C ALA A 49 -1.45 -8.68 7.67
N GLY A 50 -2.24 -7.81 8.30
CA GLY A 50 -1.69 -6.71 9.09
C GLY A 50 -1.50 -5.41 8.34
N TYR A 51 -2.13 -5.27 7.17
CA TYR A 51 -2.02 -4.07 6.35
C TYR A 51 -3.35 -3.35 6.26
N GLU A 52 -3.31 -2.07 5.88
CA GLU A 52 -4.50 -1.30 5.52
C GLU A 52 -4.51 -1.12 4.02
N LEU A 53 -5.64 -1.34 3.40
CA LEU A 53 -5.74 -1.21 1.95
C LEU A 53 -6.84 -0.22 1.57
N GLU A 54 -6.51 0.70 0.68
CA GLU A 54 -7.46 1.61 0.07
C GLU A 54 -7.62 1.20 -1.40
N PHE A 55 -8.86 1.16 -1.86
CA PHE A 55 -9.19 0.68 -3.18
C PHE A 55 -9.84 1.78 -4.00
N HIS A 56 -9.48 1.86 -5.28
CA HIS A 56 -10.12 2.74 -6.25
C HIS A 56 -10.24 1.97 -7.55
N ALA A 57 -11.46 1.88 -8.09
CA ALA A 57 -11.70 1.04 -9.26
C ALA A 57 -11.13 1.59 -10.56
N GLY A 58 -10.60 2.80 -10.54
CA GLY A 58 -10.05 3.40 -11.76
C GLY A 58 -11.07 4.22 -12.53
N ASP A 59 -12.21 4.50 -11.93
CA ASP A 59 -13.25 5.31 -12.53
C ASP A 59 -12.89 6.78 -12.32
N MET A 60 -12.78 7.51 -13.42
CA MET A 60 -12.35 8.92 -13.37
C MET A 60 -13.52 9.89 -13.56
N ILE A 61 -14.74 9.40 -13.42
CA ILE A 61 -15.93 10.23 -13.60
C ILE A 61 -16.26 11.01 -12.33
N GLY A 62 -16.51 12.31 -12.48
CA GLY A 62 -16.93 13.14 -11.37
C GLY A 62 -15.86 13.24 -10.29
N ARG A 63 -16.28 13.10 -9.04
CA ARG A 63 -15.38 13.25 -7.90
C ARG A 63 -14.42 12.11 -7.74
N ARG A 64 -14.57 11.01 -8.48
CA ARG A 64 -13.70 9.86 -8.33
C ARG A 64 -12.29 10.15 -8.79
N ALA A 65 -12.14 11.07 -9.76
CA ALA A 65 -10.80 11.50 -10.16
C ALA A 65 -10.07 12.15 -8.97
N GLN A 66 -10.79 12.94 -8.18
CA GLN A 66 -10.21 13.59 -7.00
C GLN A 66 -9.80 12.57 -5.94
N GLY A 67 -10.49 11.43 -5.91
CA GLY A 67 -10.16 10.37 -4.97
C GLY A 67 -8.75 9.85 -5.14
N LEU A 68 -8.24 9.81 -6.37
CA LEU A 68 -6.86 9.39 -6.59
C LEU A 68 -5.87 10.39 -5.99
N GLU A 69 -6.13 11.67 -6.17
CA GLU A 69 -5.22 12.70 -5.67
C GLU A 69 -5.15 12.73 -4.15
N SER A 70 -6.25 12.39 -3.47
CA SER A 70 -6.21 12.34 -2.01
C SER A 70 -5.71 11.00 -1.50
N MET A 71 -5.93 9.92 -2.23
CA MET A 71 -5.55 8.57 -1.80
C MET A 71 -4.06 8.30 -1.93
N ILE A 72 -3.49 8.61 -3.10
CA ILE A 72 -2.14 8.19 -3.41
C ILE A 72 -1.10 8.73 -2.43
N PRO A 73 -1.15 10.01 -2.03
CA PRO A 73 -0.15 10.51 -1.07
C PRO A 73 -0.22 9.85 0.30
N ARG A 74 -1.33 9.17 0.63
CA ARG A 74 -1.50 8.55 1.94
C ARG A 74 -0.96 7.14 2.02
N VAL A 75 -0.66 6.51 0.89
CA VAL A 75 -0.24 5.11 0.90
C VAL A 75 1.28 5.00 0.91
N ASP A 76 1.77 3.88 1.41
CA ASP A 76 3.20 3.58 1.43
C ASP A 76 3.61 2.83 0.17
N LEU A 77 2.69 2.13 -0.46
CA LEU A 77 2.96 1.30 -1.62
C LEU A 77 1.71 1.27 -2.49
N LEU A 78 1.88 1.48 -3.78
CA LEU A 78 0.76 1.57 -4.71
C LEU A 78 0.83 0.48 -5.75
N PHE A 79 -0.30 -0.20 -5.97
CA PHE A 79 -0.43 -1.18 -7.05
C PHE A 79 -1.45 -0.66 -8.04
N ILE A 80 -1.09 -0.68 -9.30
CA ILE A 80 -1.95 -0.21 -10.39
C ILE A 80 -2.20 -1.39 -11.31
N VAL A 81 -3.46 -1.84 -11.36
CA VAL A 81 -3.87 -2.93 -12.24
C VAL A 81 -4.25 -2.31 -13.58
N THR A 82 -3.74 -2.88 -14.67
CA THR A 82 -3.94 -2.29 -15.97
C THR A 82 -5.07 -2.92 -16.79
N ASP A 83 -5.39 -4.20 -16.54
CA ASP A 83 -6.41 -4.88 -17.32
C ASP A 83 -7.83 -4.39 -17.06
N VAL A 84 -8.18 -4.17 -15.79
CA VAL A 84 -9.50 -3.66 -15.42
C VAL A 84 -9.33 -2.27 -14.84
N ASN A 85 -9.17 -1.29 -15.74
CA ASN A 85 -8.86 0.07 -15.35
C ASN A 85 -9.06 0.97 -16.55
N SER A 86 -9.18 2.26 -16.33
CA SER A 86 -9.17 3.21 -17.43
C SER A 86 -7.73 3.61 -17.70
N HIS A 87 -7.43 3.85 -18.97
CA HIS A 87 -6.10 4.30 -19.36
C HIS A 87 -5.74 5.61 -18.64
N ASN A 88 -6.72 6.50 -18.51
CA ASN A 88 -6.51 7.78 -17.84
C ASN A 88 -6.16 7.59 -16.37
N ALA A 89 -6.84 6.66 -15.67
CA ALA A 89 -6.53 6.41 -14.28
C ALA A 89 -5.11 5.87 -14.12
N VAL A 90 -4.66 5.02 -15.02
CA VAL A 90 -3.30 4.49 -14.97
C VAL A 90 -2.29 5.64 -15.12
N MET A 91 -2.50 6.50 -16.12
CA MET A 91 -1.58 7.61 -16.37
C MET A 91 -1.55 8.60 -15.21
N VAL A 92 -2.71 8.97 -14.71
CA VAL A 92 -2.81 9.93 -13.61
C VAL A 92 -2.20 9.36 -12.33
N SER A 93 -2.47 8.09 -12.04
CA SER A 93 -1.93 7.46 -10.85
C SER A 93 -0.40 7.41 -10.86
N ARG A 94 0.17 7.08 -12.01
CA ARG A 94 1.63 7.06 -12.15
C ARG A 94 2.23 8.45 -11.93
N ARG A 95 1.58 9.47 -12.49
CA ARG A 95 2.07 10.83 -12.34
C ARG A 95 2.04 11.27 -10.88
N ILE A 96 0.92 11.03 -10.20
CA ILE A 96 0.79 11.44 -8.80
C ILE A 96 1.79 10.68 -7.93
N ALA A 97 1.93 9.38 -8.14
CA ALA A 97 2.88 8.59 -7.36
C ALA A 97 4.30 9.12 -7.54
N THR A 98 4.67 9.43 -8.77
CA THR A 98 6.00 9.96 -9.06
C THR A 98 6.20 11.32 -8.36
N GLU A 99 5.20 12.19 -8.43
CA GLU A 99 5.30 13.52 -7.82
C GLU A 99 5.46 13.44 -6.31
N HIS A 100 4.87 12.44 -5.68
CA HIS A 100 4.91 12.30 -4.22
C HIS A 100 5.96 11.30 -3.74
N GLY A 101 6.74 10.72 -4.65
CA GLY A 101 7.76 9.77 -4.26
C GLY A 101 7.21 8.44 -3.75
N ILE A 102 6.01 8.07 -4.18
CA ILE A 102 5.36 6.83 -3.75
C ILE A 102 5.80 5.69 -4.68
N ARG A 103 6.28 4.60 -4.10
CA ARG A 103 6.62 3.41 -4.88
C ARG A 103 5.36 2.81 -5.46
N TYR A 104 5.42 2.43 -6.74
CA TYR A 104 4.26 1.80 -7.36
C TYR A 104 4.70 0.64 -8.25
N VAL A 105 3.76 -0.29 -8.44
CA VAL A 105 3.96 -1.47 -9.27
C VAL A 105 2.79 -1.56 -10.24
N LEU A 106 3.10 -1.78 -11.51
CA LEU A 106 2.07 -2.02 -12.52
C LEU A 106 1.85 -3.52 -12.64
N LEU A 107 0.59 -3.94 -12.58
CA LEU A 107 0.23 -5.34 -12.72
C LEU A 107 -0.89 -5.44 -13.76
N ARG A 108 -0.83 -6.47 -14.59
CA ARG A 108 -1.93 -6.69 -15.52
C ARG A 108 -3.19 -7.11 -14.76
N ARG A 109 -3.04 -8.07 -13.86
CA ARG A 109 -4.13 -8.59 -13.04
C ARG A 109 -3.62 -8.84 -11.64
N CYS A 110 -4.55 -8.88 -10.72
CA CYS A 110 -4.19 -9.11 -9.33
C CYS A 110 -5.35 -9.74 -8.59
N ASN A 111 -5.07 -10.76 -7.80
CA ASN A 111 -6.04 -11.29 -6.85
C ASN A 111 -5.52 -11.02 -5.44
N PRO A 112 -6.36 -11.15 -4.41
CA PRO A 112 -5.94 -10.79 -3.04
C PRO A 112 -4.73 -11.58 -2.56
N THR A 113 -4.67 -12.87 -2.83
CA THR A 113 -3.54 -13.69 -2.39
C THR A 113 -2.23 -13.21 -3.00
N ARG A 114 -2.25 -12.98 -4.31
CA ARG A 114 -1.03 -12.54 -4.99
C ARG A 114 -0.61 -11.15 -4.54
N LEU A 115 -1.58 -10.27 -4.28
CA LEU A 115 -1.28 -8.93 -3.79
C LEU A 115 -0.51 -9.00 -2.47
N ILE A 116 -1.01 -9.81 -1.55
CA ILE A 116 -0.37 -9.92 -0.24
C ILE A 116 1.03 -10.53 -0.37
N GLU A 117 1.19 -11.52 -1.25
CA GLU A 117 2.51 -12.09 -1.50
C GLU A 117 3.48 -11.02 -2.00
N LEU A 118 3.04 -10.19 -2.93
CA LEU A 118 3.89 -9.12 -3.46
C LEU A 118 4.26 -8.11 -2.39
N VAL A 119 3.31 -7.74 -1.54
CA VAL A 119 3.59 -6.81 -0.46
C VAL A 119 4.63 -7.39 0.47
N HIS A 120 4.49 -8.66 0.84
CA HIS A 120 5.48 -9.33 1.70
C HIS A 120 6.86 -9.33 1.04
N GLU A 121 6.93 -9.66 -0.25
CA GLU A 121 8.19 -9.69 -0.96
C GLU A 121 8.86 -8.32 -0.98
N MET A 122 8.09 -7.27 -1.17
CA MET A 122 8.62 -5.92 -1.30
C MET A 122 9.02 -5.31 0.03
N THR A 123 8.49 -5.79 1.12
CA THR A 123 8.74 -5.21 2.44
C THR A 123 9.58 -6.09 3.36
N ALA A 124 9.73 -7.37 3.03
CA ALA A 124 10.30 -8.32 3.97
C ALA A 124 11.76 -8.10 4.27
N THR A 125 12.58 -7.89 3.27
CA THR A 125 14.01 -7.77 3.47
C THR A 125 14.58 -6.70 2.58
N PRO A 126 14.42 -5.43 2.95
CA PRO A 126 14.93 -4.35 2.11
C PRO A 126 16.42 -4.49 1.81
N ALA A 127 17.20 -4.94 2.77
CA ALA A 127 18.63 -5.12 2.56
C ALA A 127 18.90 -6.22 1.55
N ALA A 128 18.18 -7.33 1.64
CA ALA A 128 18.32 -8.41 0.68
C ALA A 128 17.92 -7.98 -0.72
N ARG A 129 16.90 -7.15 -0.81
CA ARG A 129 16.48 -6.64 -2.11
C ARG A 129 17.50 -5.71 -2.71
N ALA A 130 18.14 -4.92 -1.86
CA ALA A 130 19.14 -4.00 -2.33
C ALA A 130 20.39 -4.73 -2.81
N ALA A 131 20.63 -5.89 -2.25
CA ALA A 131 21.76 -6.71 -2.67
C ALA A 131 21.44 -7.41 -3.98
#